data_15a07f37299011c09f7d35f4f2185422
#
_entry.id   15a07f37299011c09f7d35f4f2185422
#
_cell.length_a   1.000
_cell.length_b   1.000
_cell.length_c   1.000
_cell.angle_alpha   90.00
_cell.angle_beta   90.00
_cell.angle_gamma   90.00
#
_symmetry.space_group_name_H-M   'P 1'
#
loop_
_entity.id
_entity.type
_entity.pdbx_description
1 polymer ?
#
loop_
_entity_poly.entity_id
_entity_poly.type
_entity_poly.pdbx_seq_one_letter_code
_entity_poly.pdbx_strand_id
1 'polypeptide(L)'
;MTGLLTGRKALITGASSGIGADLARGFSAAGATVGICGRREDRLGAVLAECRAHAPDSRMWVVDLSRLDEVAAFALQADDELGGIDVLINNAGIPKRRNVRSLSIAEVDAVMAINFLSPVRLTLALLPRLLERAESHIVNVSSIAARLGPPREAAYSASKAALTAFSESMAIDLWGTGVHLHVVNPGIIDTELFHLPDNETSLADLDALPPSEVTNAVIDAIGSGAFEIYVPPWFADIVAGKFQDPRAFLEGSAAWTAERVAALGQ
;
A
#
# COMPACT_ATOMS: atom_id res chain seq x y z
N MET A 1 12.11 -18.22 7.67
CA MET A 1 11.60 -16.93 8.24
C MET A 1 10.49 -17.16 9.30
N THR A 2 10.52 -18.31 9.96
CA THR A 2 9.60 -18.64 11.03
C THR A 2 10.05 -17.95 12.32
N GLY A 3 9.26 -17.02 12.84
CA GLY A 3 9.45 -16.40 14.15
C GLY A 3 9.57 -14.87 14.20
N LEU A 4 9.84 -14.20 13.09
CA LEU A 4 10.03 -12.73 13.05
C LEU A 4 8.78 -11.96 13.51
N LEU A 5 7.60 -12.47 13.15
CA LEU A 5 6.32 -11.85 13.48
C LEU A 5 5.59 -12.56 14.65
N THR A 6 6.23 -13.54 15.30
CA THR A 6 5.61 -14.28 16.39
C THR A 6 5.24 -13.35 17.55
N GLY A 7 3.95 -13.37 17.92
CA GLY A 7 3.38 -12.54 18.99
C GLY A 7 3.14 -11.08 18.60
N ARG A 8 3.52 -10.64 17.39
CA ARG A 8 3.16 -9.31 16.87
C ARG A 8 1.68 -9.25 16.50
N LYS A 9 1.10 -8.07 16.58
CA LYS A 9 -0.26 -7.76 16.17
C LYS A 9 -0.25 -6.77 15.03
N ALA A 10 -0.80 -7.17 13.87
CA ALA A 10 -0.79 -6.36 12.65
C ALA A 10 -2.18 -5.92 12.25
N LEU A 11 -2.39 -4.62 12.01
CA LEU A 11 -3.59 -4.12 11.34
C LEU A 11 -3.30 -3.91 9.85
N ILE A 12 -4.06 -4.58 8.98
CA ILE A 12 -3.88 -4.58 7.53
C ILE A 12 -5.12 -4.01 6.85
N THR A 13 -4.98 -2.89 6.17
CA THR A 13 -6.09 -2.24 5.47
C THR A 13 -6.23 -2.75 4.03
N GLY A 14 -7.47 -2.79 3.51
CA GLY A 14 -7.73 -3.25 2.15
C GLY A 14 -7.49 -4.74 1.93
N ALA A 15 -7.69 -5.56 2.97
CA ALA A 15 -7.33 -6.97 3.00
C ALA A 15 -8.40 -7.92 2.40
N SER A 16 -9.40 -7.41 1.68
CA SER A 16 -10.42 -8.26 1.06
C SER A 16 -9.97 -8.91 -0.25
N SER A 17 -8.81 -8.53 -0.81
CA SER A 17 -8.23 -9.11 -2.05
C SER A 17 -6.79 -8.65 -2.27
N GLY A 18 -6.16 -9.20 -3.32
CA GLY A 18 -4.85 -8.77 -3.82
C GLY A 18 -3.76 -8.77 -2.76
N ILE A 19 -2.93 -7.72 -2.77
CA ILE A 19 -1.78 -7.57 -1.86
C ILE A 19 -2.22 -7.63 -0.39
N GLY A 20 -3.31 -6.95 0.00
CA GLY A 20 -3.75 -6.92 1.39
C GLY A 20 -4.21 -8.29 1.92
N ALA A 21 -4.88 -9.09 1.10
CA ALA A 21 -5.28 -10.44 1.46
C ALA A 21 -4.06 -11.38 1.59
N ASP A 22 -3.10 -11.24 0.69
CA ASP A 22 -1.87 -12.03 0.73
C ASP A 22 -0.98 -11.66 1.93
N LEU A 23 -0.85 -10.36 2.23
CA LEU A 23 -0.21 -9.87 3.46
C LEU A 23 -0.85 -10.48 4.72
N ALA A 24 -2.19 -10.51 4.79
CA ALA A 24 -2.88 -11.10 5.94
C ALA A 24 -2.54 -12.58 6.12
N ARG A 25 -2.55 -13.36 5.03
CA ARG A 25 -2.16 -14.78 5.04
C ARG A 25 -0.68 -14.95 5.43
N GLY A 26 0.20 -14.21 4.80
CA GLY A 26 1.64 -14.32 5.05
C GLY A 26 2.03 -13.93 6.48
N PHE A 27 1.44 -12.85 7.00
CA PHE A 27 1.68 -12.41 8.38
C PHE A 27 1.15 -13.41 9.40
N SER A 28 -0.06 -13.94 9.21
CA SER A 28 -0.61 -14.97 10.11
C SER A 28 0.21 -16.26 10.05
N ALA A 29 0.64 -16.70 8.88
CA ALA A 29 1.52 -17.87 8.73
C ALA A 29 2.90 -17.66 9.35
N ALA A 30 3.39 -16.39 9.43
CA ALA A 30 4.62 -16.01 10.11
C ALA A 30 4.44 -15.81 11.64
N GLY A 31 3.25 -16.07 12.19
CA GLY A 31 2.94 -16.07 13.63
C GLY A 31 2.36 -14.78 14.19
N ALA A 32 1.97 -13.81 13.34
CA ALA A 32 1.30 -12.60 13.80
C ALA A 32 -0.21 -12.83 13.97
N THR A 33 -0.81 -12.24 15.00
CA THR A 33 -2.26 -12.02 15.05
C THR A 33 -2.60 -10.87 14.10
N VAL A 34 -3.53 -11.10 13.16
CA VAL A 34 -3.88 -10.09 12.16
C VAL A 34 -5.28 -9.54 12.39
N GLY A 35 -5.39 -8.21 12.34
CA GLY A 35 -6.62 -7.49 12.18
C GLY A 35 -6.74 -7.02 10.73
N ILE A 36 -7.82 -7.36 10.05
CA ILE A 36 -8.02 -7.04 8.64
C ILE A 36 -9.26 -6.18 8.44
N CYS A 37 -9.19 -5.20 7.54
CA CYS A 37 -10.34 -4.38 7.25
C CYS A 37 -10.55 -4.09 5.76
N GLY A 38 -11.80 -3.79 5.40
CA GLY A 38 -12.23 -3.46 4.05
C GLY A 38 -13.75 -3.39 3.95
N ARG A 39 -14.28 -3.22 2.73
CA ARG A 39 -15.71 -3.03 2.50
C ARG A 39 -16.50 -4.31 2.21
N ARG A 40 -15.82 -5.37 1.78
CA ARG A 40 -16.44 -6.61 1.28
C ARG A 40 -16.41 -7.69 2.36
N GLU A 41 -17.50 -7.79 3.10
CA GLU A 41 -17.62 -8.66 4.28
C GLU A 41 -17.36 -10.14 3.96
N ASP A 42 -17.99 -10.64 2.90
CA ASP A 42 -17.85 -12.03 2.42
C ASP A 42 -16.39 -12.41 2.15
N ARG A 43 -15.67 -11.53 1.46
CA ARG A 43 -14.25 -11.75 1.12
C ARG A 43 -13.34 -11.61 2.33
N LEU A 44 -13.60 -10.64 3.20
CA LEU A 44 -12.86 -10.52 4.48
C LEU A 44 -13.06 -11.77 5.33
N GLY A 45 -14.30 -12.30 5.39
CA GLY A 45 -14.60 -13.53 6.12
C GLY A 45 -13.81 -14.74 5.59
N ALA A 46 -13.69 -14.87 4.27
CA ALA A 46 -12.88 -15.93 3.67
C ALA A 46 -11.39 -15.80 4.03
N VAL A 47 -10.81 -14.59 3.90
CA VAL A 47 -9.41 -14.32 4.26
C VAL A 47 -9.20 -14.56 5.77
N LEU A 48 -10.11 -14.10 6.61
CA LEU A 48 -10.02 -14.30 8.06
C LEU A 48 -10.02 -15.78 8.44
N ALA A 49 -10.85 -16.59 7.79
CA ALA A 49 -10.89 -18.04 8.05
C ALA A 49 -9.54 -18.70 7.77
N GLU A 50 -8.87 -18.31 6.69
CA GLU A 50 -7.51 -18.78 6.36
C GLU A 50 -6.48 -18.28 7.39
N CYS A 51 -6.54 -17.00 7.79
CA CYS A 51 -5.64 -16.46 8.81
C CYS A 51 -5.79 -17.15 10.16
N ARG A 52 -7.02 -17.46 10.57
CA ARG A 52 -7.32 -18.13 11.85
C ARG A 52 -6.80 -19.58 11.95
N ALA A 53 -6.49 -20.20 10.83
CA ALA A 53 -5.81 -21.51 10.84
C ALA A 53 -4.40 -21.43 11.47
N HIS A 54 -3.77 -20.25 11.43
CA HIS A 54 -2.42 -20.01 11.99
C HIS A 54 -2.47 -19.10 13.24
N ALA A 55 -3.37 -18.14 13.27
CA ALA A 55 -3.53 -17.13 14.32
C ALA A 55 -5.02 -17.01 14.72
N PRO A 56 -5.52 -17.87 15.64
CA PRO A 56 -6.96 -17.97 15.95
C PRO A 56 -7.60 -16.67 16.45
N ASP A 57 -6.83 -15.79 17.08
CA ASP A 57 -7.30 -14.52 17.64
C ASP A 57 -7.42 -13.40 16.60
N SER A 58 -7.16 -13.69 15.32
CA SER A 58 -7.29 -12.72 14.23
C SER A 58 -8.74 -12.23 14.07
N ARG A 59 -8.91 -10.97 13.67
CA ARG A 59 -10.18 -10.26 13.61
C ARG A 59 -10.39 -9.55 12.28
N MET A 60 -11.64 -9.21 11.99
CA MET A 60 -11.97 -8.37 10.82
C MET A 60 -12.95 -7.27 11.18
N TRP A 61 -12.92 -6.19 10.40
CA TRP A 61 -13.89 -5.09 10.44
C TRP A 61 -14.34 -4.72 9.03
N VAL A 62 -15.67 -4.59 8.87
CA VAL A 62 -16.23 -4.03 7.64
C VAL A 62 -16.26 -2.52 7.79
N VAL A 63 -15.38 -1.83 7.06
CA VAL A 63 -15.24 -0.37 7.15
C VAL A 63 -14.97 0.23 5.78
N ASP A 64 -15.55 1.39 5.54
CA ASP A 64 -15.25 2.22 4.37
C ASP A 64 -14.29 3.34 4.75
N LEU A 65 -13.03 3.17 4.39
CA LEU A 65 -11.97 4.14 4.68
C LEU A 65 -12.08 5.45 3.87
N SER A 66 -13.06 5.57 2.96
CA SER A 66 -13.37 6.86 2.32
C SER A 66 -14.15 7.81 3.25
N ARG A 67 -14.76 7.28 4.30
CA ARG A 67 -15.44 8.03 5.35
C ARG A 67 -14.42 8.55 6.35
N LEU A 68 -13.71 9.60 5.92
CA LEU A 68 -12.52 10.10 6.61
C LEU A 68 -12.76 10.52 8.07
N ASP A 69 -13.96 10.92 8.42
CA ASP A 69 -14.39 11.28 9.77
C ASP A 69 -14.47 10.07 10.72
N GLU A 70 -14.66 8.87 10.18
CA GLU A 70 -14.75 7.63 10.97
C GLU A 70 -13.40 6.92 11.15
N VAL A 71 -12.40 7.25 10.33
CA VAL A 71 -11.12 6.52 10.26
C VAL A 71 -10.37 6.51 11.59
N ALA A 72 -10.31 7.64 12.30
CA ALA A 72 -9.59 7.73 13.57
C ALA A 72 -10.26 6.90 14.67
N ALA A 73 -11.59 6.95 14.76
CA ALA A 73 -12.35 6.15 15.72
C ALA A 73 -12.19 4.65 15.46
N PHE A 74 -12.27 4.24 14.18
CA PHE A 74 -12.00 2.86 13.77
C PHE A 74 -10.59 2.40 14.16
N ALA A 75 -9.57 3.24 13.94
CA ALA A 75 -8.19 2.90 14.26
C ALA A 75 -8.02 2.55 15.75
N LEU A 76 -8.58 3.39 16.63
CA LEU A 76 -8.52 3.19 18.08
C LEU A 76 -9.33 1.98 18.52
N GLN A 77 -10.52 1.76 17.95
CA GLN A 77 -11.32 0.55 18.19
C GLN A 77 -10.54 -0.73 17.82
N ALA A 78 -9.91 -0.73 16.64
CA ALA A 78 -9.16 -1.89 16.18
C ALA A 78 -7.97 -2.19 17.10
N ASP A 79 -7.26 -1.17 17.58
CA ASP A 79 -6.17 -1.32 18.52
C ASP A 79 -6.66 -1.89 19.86
N ASP A 80 -7.75 -1.37 20.41
CA ASP A 80 -8.33 -1.84 21.67
C ASP A 80 -8.78 -3.32 21.55
N GLU A 81 -9.46 -3.67 20.47
CA GLU A 81 -9.98 -5.03 20.27
C GLU A 81 -8.89 -6.07 19.94
N LEU A 82 -7.77 -5.66 19.32
CA LEU A 82 -6.59 -6.52 19.15
C LEU A 82 -5.74 -6.60 20.44
N GLY A 83 -5.96 -5.70 21.40
CA GLY A 83 -5.12 -5.56 22.58
C GLY A 83 -3.78 -4.93 22.25
N GLY A 84 -3.80 -3.99 21.29
CA GLY A 84 -2.68 -3.21 20.80
C GLY A 84 -2.21 -3.62 19.39
N ILE A 85 -1.61 -2.68 18.66
CA ILE A 85 -1.05 -2.88 17.32
C ILE A 85 0.46 -2.65 17.37
N ASP A 86 1.23 -3.59 16.85
CA ASP A 86 2.68 -3.49 16.68
C ASP A 86 3.06 -3.13 15.22
N VAL A 87 2.22 -3.53 14.26
CA VAL A 87 2.44 -3.29 12.82
C VAL A 87 1.18 -2.71 12.18
N LEU A 88 1.26 -1.48 11.69
CA LEU A 88 0.22 -0.88 10.85
C LEU A 88 0.58 -1.03 9.39
N ILE A 89 -0.26 -1.69 8.58
CA ILE A 89 -0.07 -1.79 7.13
C ILE A 89 -1.16 -1.01 6.40
N ASN A 90 -0.81 0.16 5.91
CA ASN A 90 -1.62 1.00 5.06
C ASN A 90 -1.53 0.51 3.62
N ASN A 91 -2.37 -0.47 3.27
CA ASN A 91 -2.42 -1.06 1.94
C ASN A 91 -3.67 -0.65 1.14
N ALA A 92 -4.76 -0.30 1.81
CA ALA A 92 -5.99 0.11 1.12
C ALA A 92 -5.70 1.20 0.08
N GLY A 93 -6.22 1.01 -1.12
CA GLY A 93 -6.04 1.97 -2.21
C GLY A 93 -6.99 1.70 -3.37
N ILE A 94 -7.20 2.72 -4.17
CA ILE A 94 -7.93 2.63 -5.44
C ILE A 94 -7.04 3.16 -6.57
N PRO A 95 -7.03 2.49 -7.72
CA PRO A 95 -6.35 2.99 -8.90
C PRO A 95 -7.23 4.04 -9.58
N LYS A 96 -6.62 4.89 -10.40
CA LYS A 96 -7.33 5.65 -11.42
C LYS A 96 -6.43 5.85 -12.62
N ARG A 97 -6.74 5.13 -13.70
CA ARG A 97 -6.14 5.35 -15.00
C ARG A 97 -7.10 6.14 -15.86
N ARG A 98 -6.75 7.40 -16.08
CA ARG A 98 -7.51 8.37 -16.86
C ARG A 98 -6.55 9.38 -17.48
N ASN A 99 -6.69 9.63 -18.78
CA ASN A 99 -5.93 10.70 -19.40
C ASN A 99 -6.27 12.03 -18.71
N VAL A 100 -5.27 12.85 -18.43
CA VAL A 100 -5.46 14.11 -17.67
C VAL A 100 -6.46 15.06 -18.34
N ARG A 101 -6.68 14.95 -19.66
CA ARG A 101 -7.66 15.76 -20.40
C ARG A 101 -9.11 15.40 -20.06
N SER A 102 -9.36 14.20 -19.53
CA SER A 102 -10.68 13.67 -19.14
C SER A 102 -10.80 13.35 -17.64
N LEU A 103 -9.74 13.60 -16.88
CA LEU A 103 -9.73 13.40 -15.43
C LEU A 103 -10.59 14.46 -14.72
N SER A 104 -11.53 14.05 -13.91
CA SER A 104 -12.37 14.93 -13.11
C SER A 104 -11.80 15.20 -11.72
N ILE A 105 -12.17 16.34 -11.12
CA ILE A 105 -11.80 16.67 -9.72
C ILE A 105 -12.35 15.63 -8.74
N ALA A 106 -13.58 15.16 -8.95
CA ALA A 106 -14.17 14.12 -8.09
C ALA A 106 -13.34 12.82 -8.08
N GLU A 107 -12.76 12.44 -9.23
CA GLU A 107 -11.85 11.27 -9.30
C GLU A 107 -10.53 11.55 -8.55
N VAL A 108 -10.00 12.76 -8.64
CA VAL A 108 -8.80 13.16 -7.87
C VAL A 108 -9.09 13.09 -6.38
N ASP A 109 -10.20 13.69 -5.93
CA ASP A 109 -10.60 13.73 -4.52
C ASP A 109 -10.80 12.32 -3.96
N ALA A 110 -11.48 11.42 -4.70
CA ALA A 110 -11.68 10.04 -4.29
C ALA A 110 -10.38 9.28 -4.12
N VAL A 111 -9.43 9.44 -5.04
CA VAL A 111 -8.12 8.79 -4.97
C VAL A 111 -7.30 9.35 -3.81
N MET A 112 -7.29 10.67 -3.62
CA MET A 112 -6.58 11.31 -2.51
C MET A 112 -7.17 10.90 -1.16
N ALA A 113 -8.49 10.82 -1.03
CA ALA A 113 -9.15 10.40 0.20
C ALA A 113 -8.68 9.02 0.67
N ILE A 114 -8.69 8.03 -0.23
CA ILE A 114 -8.36 6.64 0.12
C ILE A 114 -6.85 6.41 0.19
N ASN A 115 -6.09 6.90 -0.80
CA ASN A 115 -4.69 6.52 -0.94
C ASN A 115 -3.76 7.36 -0.06
N PHE A 116 -4.21 8.55 0.39
CA PHE A 116 -3.39 9.45 1.19
C PHE A 116 -4.05 9.87 2.51
N LEU A 117 -5.24 10.49 2.48
CA LEU A 117 -5.83 11.05 3.70
C LEU A 117 -6.25 9.98 4.71
N SER A 118 -6.76 8.84 4.25
CA SER A 118 -7.13 7.73 5.12
C SER A 118 -5.92 7.11 5.84
N PRO A 119 -4.84 6.69 5.16
CA PRO A 119 -3.64 6.18 5.86
C PRO A 119 -2.99 7.21 6.78
N VAL A 120 -3.00 8.51 6.44
CA VAL A 120 -2.52 9.56 7.34
C VAL A 120 -3.35 9.61 8.63
N ARG A 121 -4.69 9.57 8.52
CA ARG A 121 -5.58 9.58 9.69
C ARG A 121 -5.44 8.33 10.56
N LEU A 122 -5.32 7.15 9.96
CA LEU A 122 -5.03 5.90 10.68
C LEU A 122 -3.70 6.02 11.45
N THR A 123 -2.67 6.44 10.75
CA THR A 123 -1.32 6.59 11.32
C THR A 123 -1.31 7.56 12.48
N LEU A 124 -1.85 8.78 12.31
CA LEU A 124 -1.85 9.80 13.36
C LEU A 124 -2.70 9.40 14.57
N ALA A 125 -3.80 8.68 14.37
CA ALA A 125 -4.60 8.16 15.48
C ALA A 125 -3.88 7.09 16.30
N LEU A 126 -3.11 6.22 15.64
CA LEU A 126 -2.38 5.12 16.29
C LEU A 126 -0.99 5.54 16.80
N LEU A 127 -0.41 6.61 16.27
CA LEU A 127 0.97 6.99 16.56
C LEU A 127 1.29 7.12 18.06
N PRO A 128 0.44 7.73 18.92
CA PRO A 128 0.72 7.76 20.35
C PRO A 128 0.89 6.38 20.98
N ARG A 129 0.06 5.41 20.55
CA ARG A 129 0.10 4.03 21.07
C ARG A 129 1.27 3.24 20.48
N LEU A 130 1.64 3.50 19.21
CA LEU A 130 2.83 2.90 18.60
C LEU A 130 4.12 3.37 19.26
N LEU A 131 4.19 4.63 19.69
CA LEU A 131 5.33 5.18 20.44
C LEU A 131 5.50 4.58 21.84
N GLU A 132 4.45 4.03 22.44
CA GLU A 132 4.51 3.32 23.73
C GLU A 132 5.06 1.88 23.60
N ARG A 133 5.17 1.35 22.36
CA ARG A 133 5.72 0.02 22.13
C ARG A 133 7.24 0.05 22.18
N ALA A 134 7.84 -1.05 22.64
CA ALA A 134 9.30 -1.20 22.57
C ALA A 134 9.80 -1.15 21.12
N GLU A 135 8.99 -1.69 20.20
CA GLU A 135 9.24 -1.65 18.76
C GLU A 135 7.91 -1.75 18.00
N SER A 136 7.71 -0.90 17.03
CA SER A 136 6.53 -0.90 16.16
C SER A 136 6.90 -0.51 14.74
N HIS A 137 6.04 -0.88 13.78
CA HIS A 137 6.28 -0.67 12.36
C HIS A 137 5.07 -0.04 11.68
N ILE A 138 5.32 0.91 10.80
CA ILE A 138 4.32 1.49 9.89
C ILE A 138 4.78 1.18 8.47
N VAL A 139 3.98 0.36 7.76
CA VAL A 139 4.23 -0.01 6.37
C VAL A 139 3.22 0.72 5.49
N ASN A 140 3.70 1.58 4.62
CA ASN A 140 2.88 2.27 3.64
C ASN A 140 3.08 1.63 2.26
N VAL A 141 2.06 0.93 1.76
CA VAL A 141 2.06 0.37 0.41
C VAL A 141 1.79 1.51 -0.58
N SER A 142 2.87 2.05 -1.10
CA SER A 142 2.88 3.08 -2.13
C SER A 142 2.74 2.45 -3.53
N SER A 143 3.55 2.86 -4.48
CA SER A 143 3.65 2.31 -5.83
C SER A 143 4.88 2.87 -6.53
N ILE A 144 5.41 2.15 -7.51
CA ILE A 144 6.39 2.69 -8.45
C ILE A 144 5.86 3.94 -9.16
N ALA A 145 4.54 4.07 -9.31
CA ALA A 145 3.89 5.24 -9.87
C ALA A 145 4.17 6.53 -9.07
N ALA A 146 4.42 6.43 -7.76
CA ALA A 146 4.83 7.56 -6.91
C ALA A 146 6.16 8.17 -7.36
N ARG A 147 7.03 7.37 -7.91
CA ARG A 147 8.38 7.78 -8.33
C ARG A 147 8.47 8.05 -9.83
N LEU A 148 7.81 7.27 -10.67
CA LEU A 148 7.93 7.37 -12.14
C LEU A 148 6.86 8.25 -12.80
N GLY A 149 5.64 8.29 -12.27
CA GLY A 149 4.55 9.07 -12.85
C GLY A 149 4.12 8.54 -14.22
N PRO A 150 3.65 7.27 -14.33
CA PRO A 150 3.26 6.68 -15.60
C PRO A 150 2.09 7.44 -16.25
N PRO A 151 1.95 7.39 -17.58
CA PRO A 151 0.89 8.05 -18.31
C PRO A 151 -0.49 7.53 -17.88
N ARG A 152 -1.50 8.39 -17.92
CA ARG A 152 -2.89 8.14 -17.51
C ARG A 152 -3.09 7.92 -15.99
N GLU A 153 -2.04 8.02 -15.16
CA GLU A 153 -2.11 7.78 -13.72
C GLU A 153 -1.83 9.03 -12.87
N ALA A 154 -2.09 10.24 -13.38
CA ALA A 154 -1.72 11.48 -12.71
C ALA A 154 -2.26 11.58 -11.27
N ALA A 155 -3.57 11.33 -11.04
CA ALA A 155 -4.16 11.38 -9.70
C ALA A 155 -3.62 10.28 -8.78
N TYR A 156 -3.49 9.06 -9.31
CA TYR A 156 -2.95 7.92 -8.57
C TYR A 156 -1.50 8.17 -8.17
N SER A 157 -0.66 8.56 -9.13
CA SER A 157 0.76 8.89 -8.89
C SER A 157 0.92 9.99 -7.84
N ALA A 158 0.12 11.07 -7.95
CA ALA A 158 0.14 12.16 -6.98
C ALA A 158 -0.21 11.67 -5.57
N SER A 159 -1.25 10.82 -5.42
CA SER A 159 -1.65 10.29 -4.12
C SER A 159 -0.58 9.40 -3.48
N LYS A 160 0.06 8.56 -4.27
CA LYS A 160 1.13 7.66 -3.79
C LYS A 160 2.43 8.44 -3.53
N ALA A 161 2.74 9.47 -4.32
CA ALA A 161 3.86 10.38 -4.06
C ALA A 161 3.65 11.18 -2.75
N ALA A 162 2.42 11.66 -2.50
CA ALA A 162 2.08 12.33 -1.24
C ALA A 162 2.28 11.40 -0.03
N LEU A 163 1.84 10.13 -0.11
CA LEU A 163 2.06 9.14 0.93
C LEU A 163 3.54 8.86 1.16
N THR A 164 4.32 8.76 0.08
CA THR A 164 5.77 8.54 0.16
C THR A 164 6.47 9.72 0.82
N ALA A 165 6.21 10.96 0.39
CA ALA A 165 6.81 12.16 0.97
C ALA A 165 6.42 12.35 2.45
N PHE A 166 5.16 12.06 2.81
CA PHE A 166 4.71 12.05 4.20
C PHE A 166 5.50 11.03 5.03
N SER A 167 5.72 9.83 4.49
CA SER A 167 6.49 8.78 5.16
C SER A 167 7.96 9.16 5.35
N GLU A 168 8.58 9.79 4.36
CA GLU A 168 9.96 10.29 4.44
C GLU A 168 10.12 11.31 5.56
N SER A 169 9.25 12.32 5.62
CA SER A 169 9.27 13.33 6.67
C SER A 169 9.03 12.71 8.05
N MET A 170 8.02 11.85 8.17
CA MET A 170 7.70 11.18 9.43
C MET A 170 8.83 10.28 9.91
N ALA A 171 9.56 9.61 9.02
CA ALA A 171 10.72 8.78 9.40
C ALA A 171 11.84 9.62 10.04
N ILE A 172 12.02 10.87 9.59
CA ILE A 172 12.97 11.82 10.19
C ILE A 172 12.49 12.24 11.58
N ASP A 173 11.21 12.60 11.72
CA ASP A 173 10.62 13.05 12.99
C ASP A 173 10.65 11.95 14.07
N LEU A 174 10.54 10.68 13.65
CA LEU A 174 10.51 9.52 14.53
C LEU A 174 11.89 8.84 14.69
N TRP A 175 12.94 9.44 14.15
CA TRP A 175 14.29 8.86 14.23
C TRP A 175 14.74 8.66 15.68
N GLY A 176 15.18 7.45 15.98
CA GLY A 176 15.61 7.08 17.35
C GLY A 176 14.48 6.74 18.30
N THR A 177 13.23 6.76 17.86
CA THR A 177 12.11 6.14 18.59
C THR A 177 12.02 4.64 18.26
N GLY A 178 11.16 3.91 18.95
CA GLY A 178 10.87 2.51 18.61
C GLY A 178 9.97 2.33 17.38
N VAL A 179 9.61 3.39 16.64
CA VAL A 179 8.71 3.33 15.49
C VAL A 179 9.51 3.33 14.19
N HIS A 180 9.38 2.27 13.41
CA HIS A 180 10.06 2.07 12.12
C HIS A 180 9.11 2.28 10.94
N LEU A 181 9.53 3.04 9.95
CA LEU A 181 8.76 3.32 8.73
C LEU A 181 9.29 2.48 7.56
N HIS A 182 8.35 1.96 6.75
CA HIS A 182 8.64 1.25 5.53
C HIS A 182 7.73 1.74 4.39
N VAL A 183 8.30 2.11 3.27
CA VAL A 183 7.58 2.48 2.04
C VAL A 183 7.82 1.39 1.01
N VAL A 184 6.76 0.71 0.62
CA VAL A 184 6.83 -0.35 -0.39
C VAL A 184 6.30 0.19 -1.70
N ASN A 185 7.09 0.07 -2.77
CA ASN A 185 6.78 0.54 -4.10
C ASN A 185 6.59 -0.64 -5.06
N PRO A 186 5.40 -1.28 -5.10
CA PRO A 186 5.12 -2.32 -6.06
C PRO A 186 5.03 -1.76 -7.49
N GLY A 187 5.50 -2.55 -8.45
CA GLY A 187 5.20 -2.38 -9.86
C GLY A 187 3.85 -2.98 -10.23
N ILE A 188 3.83 -3.80 -11.28
CA ILE A 188 2.61 -4.47 -11.71
C ILE A 188 2.44 -5.76 -10.90
N ILE A 189 1.39 -5.80 -10.10
CA ILE A 189 1.02 -6.97 -9.29
C ILE A 189 -0.32 -7.52 -9.78
N ASP A 190 -0.40 -8.82 -9.94
CA ASP A 190 -1.61 -9.52 -10.39
C ASP A 190 -2.72 -9.41 -9.32
N THR A 191 -3.56 -8.42 -9.49
CA THR A 191 -4.67 -8.12 -8.60
C THR A 191 -5.88 -7.64 -9.40
N GLU A 192 -7.08 -7.83 -8.85
CA GLU A 192 -8.32 -7.33 -9.48
C GLU A 192 -8.32 -5.80 -9.67
N LEU A 193 -7.53 -5.08 -8.84
CA LEU A 193 -7.39 -3.62 -8.96
C LEU A 193 -6.92 -3.19 -10.35
N PHE A 194 -6.10 -4.02 -10.98
CA PHE A 194 -5.54 -3.74 -12.30
C PHE A 194 -6.57 -3.82 -13.42
N HIS A 195 -7.66 -4.58 -13.20
CA HIS A 195 -8.68 -4.90 -14.20
C HIS A 195 -10.03 -4.19 -13.97
N LEU A 196 -10.09 -3.19 -13.08
CA LEU A 196 -11.35 -2.48 -12.81
C LEU A 196 -11.89 -1.77 -14.07
N PRO A 197 -13.19 -1.94 -14.38
CA PRO A 197 -13.79 -1.50 -15.65
C PRO A 197 -13.80 0.01 -15.84
N ASP A 198 -13.80 0.80 -14.74
CA ASP A 198 -13.80 2.27 -14.81
C ASP A 198 -12.37 2.85 -14.87
N ASN A 199 -11.49 2.16 -15.57
CA ASN A 199 -10.13 2.62 -15.84
C ASN A 199 -9.80 2.46 -17.33
N GLU A 200 -9.07 3.41 -17.87
CA GLU A 200 -8.48 3.24 -19.19
C GLU A 200 -7.48 2.06 -19.19
N THR A 201 -7.29 1.46 -20.34
CA THR A 201 -6.35 0.34 -20.51
C THR A 201 -4.95 0.75 -20.05
N SER A 202 -4.29 -0.12 -19.30
CA SER A 202 -2.89 0.07 -18.97
C SER A 202 -2.03 0.04 -20.22
N LEU A 203 -1.07 0.94 -20.30
CA LEU A 203 -0.06 0.93 -21.36
C LEU A 203 1.16 0.07 -20.99
N ALA A 204 1.25 -0.38 -19.75
CA ALA A 204 2.37 -1.20 -19.30
C ALA A 204 2.44 -2.53 -20.06
N ASP A 205 3.66 -2.95 -20.34
CA ASP A 205 4.01 -4.15 -21.10
C ASP A 205 4.99 -5.01 -20.29
N LEU A 206 4.64 -5.23 -19.04
CA LEU A 206 5.41 -6.05 -18.11
C LEU A 206 4.51 -7.13 -17.53
N ASP A 207 5.06 -8.31 -17.34
CA ASP A 207 4.37 -9.39 -16.64
C ASP A 207 4.05 -8.98 -15.20
N ALA A 208 2.83 -9.28 -14.78
CA ALA A 208 2.41 -9.03 -13.42
C ALA A 208 3.04 -10.04 -12.45
N LEU A 209 3.57 -9.55 -11.35
CA LEU A 209 4.09 -10.39 -10.28
C LEU A 209 2.96 -10.85 -9.34
N PRO A 210 3.08 -12.03 -8.71
CA PRO A 210 2.12 -12.45 -7.70
C PRO A 210 2.19 -11.56 -6.45
N PRO A 211 1.06 -11.38 -5.73
CA PRO A 211 1.02 -10.61 -4.47
C PRO A 211 2.03 -11.07 -3.42
N SER A 212 2.41 -12.35 -3.43
CA SER A 212 3.39 -12.94 -2.49
C SER A 212 4.77 -12.29 -2.56
N GLU A 213 5.18 -11.75 -3.71
CA GLU A 213 6.44 -11.01 -3.83
C GLU A 213 6.43 -9.74 -2.96
N VAL A 214 5.27 -9.06 -2.89
CA VAL A 214 5.11 -7.89 -2.01
C VAL A 214 5.09 -8.32 -0.54
N THR A 215 4.38 -9.39 -0.21
CA THR A 215 4.32 -9.93 1.15
C THR A 215 5.71 -10.30 1.67
N ASN A 216 6.49 -11.01 0.88
CA ASN A 216 7.86 -11.38 1.24
C ASN A 216 8.74 -10.14 1.44
N ALA A 217 8.67 -9.18 0.52
CA ALA A 217 9.42 -7.94 0.61
C ALA A 217 9.07 -7.10 1.86
N VAL A 218 7.80 -7.08 2.27
CA VAL A 218 7.36 -6.40 3.51
C VAL A 218 7.92 -7.10 4.75
N ILE A 219 7.84 -8.44 4.81
CA ILE A 219 8.37 -9.21 5.94
C ILE A 219 9.89 -9.02 6.05
N ASP A 220 10.61 -9.07 4.93
CA ASP A 220 12.06 -8.84 4.89
C ASP A 220 12.42 -7.40 5.30
N ALA A 221 11.62 -6.41 4.89
CA ALA A 221 11.82 -5.01 5.28
C ALA A 221 11.68 -4.80 6.79
N ILE A 222 10.67 -5.40 7.42
CA ILE A 222 10.49 -5.38 8.87
C ILE A 222 11.72 -5.98 9.57
N GLY A 223 12.24 -7.11 9.06
CA GLY A 223 13.41 -7.77 9.65
C GLY A 223 14.73 -7.04 9.43
N SER A 224 14.89 -6.33 8.32
CA SER A 224 16.14 -5.62 7.97
C SER A 224 16.15 -4.14 8.36
N GLY A 225 14.98 -3.56 8.69
CA GLY A 225 14.83 -2.12 8.92
C GLY A 225 14.89 -1.28 7.64
N ALA A 226 14.72 -1.87 6.45
CA ALA A 226 14.75 -1.14 5.19
C ALA A 226 13.60 -0.13 5.11
N PHE A 227 13.92 1.13 4.76
CA PHE A 227 12.92 2.20 4.67
C PHE A 227 12.14 2.15 3.35
N GLU A 228 12.83 2.08 2.21
CA GLU A 228 12.20 2.09 0.89
C GLU A 228 12.51 0.78 0.14
N ILE A 229 11.45 0.15 -0.37
CA ILE A 229 11.50 -1.16 -1.01
C ILE A 229 10.82 -1.09 -2.38
N TYR A 230 11.45 -1.64 -3.40
CA TYR A 230 10.91 -1.78 -4.74
C TYR A 230 10.62 -3.25 -5.06
N VAL A 231 9.44 -3.52 -5.64
CA VAL A 231 9.05 -4.88 -6.05
C VAL A 231 8.59 -4.86 -7.51
N PRO A 232 9.40 -5.40 -8.44
CA PRO A 232 10.74 -5.99 -8.25
C PRO A 232 11.85 -4.95 -7.98
N PRO A 233 12.99 -5.37 -7.41
CA PRO A 233 14.04 -4.45 -6.95
C PRO A 233 14.67 -3.58 -8.04
N TRP A 234 14.73 -4.05 -9.29
CA TRP A 234 15.35 -3.33 -10.42
C TRP A 234 14.63 -1.99 -10.77
N PHE A 235 13.41 -1.75 -10.27
CA PHE A 235 12.79 -0.45 -10.41
C PHE A 235 13.59 0.67 -9.74
N ALA A 236 14.40 0.35 -8.74
CA ALA A 236 15.29 1.33 -8.10
C ALA A 236 16.24 2.01 -9.11
N ASP A 237 16.77 1.24 -10.07
CA ASP A 237 17.67 1.75 -11.10
C ASP A 237 16.94 2.68 -12.07
N ILE A 238 15.70 2.37 -12.44
CA ILE A 238 14.88 3.25 -13.29
C ILE A 238 14.59 4.56 -12.58
N VAL A 239 14.25 4.50 -11.31
CA VAL A 239 13.99 5.68 -10.48
C VAL A 239 15.26 6.54 -10.37
N ALA A 240 16.41 5.92 -10.11
CA ALA A 240 17.70 6.62 -10.07
C ALA A 240 18.01 7.31 -11.41
N GLY A 241 17.81 6.63 -12.53
CA GLY A 241 17.99 7.18 -13.87
C GLY A 241 17.09 8.39 -14.15
N LYS A 242 15.81 8.32 -13.74
CA LYS A 242 14.89 9.45 -13.84
C LYS A 242 15.39 10.69 -13.09
N PHE A 243 15.92 10.51 -11.88
CA PHE A 243 16.42 11.63 -11.08
C PHE A 243 17.75 12.20 -11.58
N GLN A 244 18.53 11.42 -12.34
CA GLN A 244 19.74 11.92 -13.01
C GLN A 244 19.41 12.83 -14.19
N ASP A 245 18.43 12.46 -15.03
CA ASP A 245 17.95 13.27 -16.16
C ASP A 245 16.42 13.19 -16.29
N PRO A 246 15.69 14.02 -15.52
CA PRO A 246 14.22 14.04 -15.55
C PRO A 246 13.65 14.40 -16.94
N ARG A 247 14.38 15.24 -17.71
CA ARG A 247 13.92 15.66 -19.04
C ARG A 247 14.00 14.51 -20.05
N ALA A 248 15.13 13.84 -20.14
CA ALA A 248 15.31 12.69 -21.01
C ALA A 248 14.31 11.57 -20.67
N PHE A 249 14.06 11.34 -19.35
CA PHE A 249 13.07 10.39 -18.91
C PHE A 249 11.65 10.75 -19.39
N LEU A 250 11.23 12.01 -19.30
CA LEU A 250 9.91 12.46 -19.76
C LEU A 250 9.78 12.38 -21.28
N GLU A 251 10.80 12.77 -22.04
CA GLU A 251 10.84 12.68 -23.51
C GLU A 251 10.73 11.21 -23.95
N GLY A 252 11.51 10.31 -23.35
CA GLY A 252 11.45 8.87 -23.63
C GLY A 252 10.11 8.24 -23.26
N SER A 253 9.55 8.60 -22.11
CA SER A 253 8.23 8.14 -21.67
C SER A 253 7.11 8.62 -22.60
N ALA A 254 7.19 9.85 -23.12
CA ALA A 254 6.22 10.39 -24.07
C ALA A 254 6.29 9.65 -25.44
N ALA A 255 7.50 9.40 -25.94
CA ALA A 255 7.71 8.64 -27.19
C ALA A 255 7.15 7.20 -27.04
N TRP A 256 7.54 6.51 -25.98
CA TRP A 256 7.03 5.18 -25.67
C TRP A 256 5.49 5.15 -25.55
N THR A 257 4.90 6.16 -24.89
CA THR A 257 3.45 6.28 -24.77
C THR A 257 2.76 6.39 -26.13
N ALA A 258 3.30 7.21 -27.03
CA ALA A 258 2.74 7.38 -28.37
C ALA A 258 2.78 6.06 -29.19
N GLU A 259 3.88 5.32 -29.11
CA GLU A 259 4.03 4.01 -29.75
C GLU A 259 3.02 2.99 -29.20
N ARG A 260 2.85 2.91 -27.87
CA ARG A 260 1.90 1.99 -27.23
C ARG A 260 0.44 2.32 -27.55
N VAL A 261 0.07 3.60 -27.53
CA VAL A 261 -1.28 4.06 -27.92
C VAL A 261 -1.59 3.67 -29.36
N ALA A 262 -0.63 3.90 -30.29
CA ALA A 262 -0.78 3.50 -31.67
C ALA A 262 -0.92 1.97 -31.84
N ALA A 263 -0.14 1.19 -31.12
CA ALA A 263 -0.20 -0.28 -31.15
C ALA A 263 -1.53 -0.83 -30.62
N LEU A 264 -2.18 -0.13 -29.68
CA LEU A 264 -3.49 -0.49 -29.13
C LEU A 264 -4.68 0.03 -29.95
N GLY A 265 -4.44 0.79 -31.03
CA GLY A 265 -5.48 1.38 -31.90
C GLY A 265 -6.32 2.46 -31.19
N GLN A 266 -5.74 3.18 -30.25
CA GLN A 266 -6.39 4.19 -29.41
C GLN A 266 -5.99 5.61 -29.80
#